data_ea5ef943a7ff7bd22e82e3f3f3209341
#
_entry.id   ea5ef943a7ff7bd22e82e3f3f3209341
#
_cell.length_a   1.000
_cell.length_b   1.000
_cell.length_c   1.000
_cell.angle_alpha   90.00
_cell.angle_beta   90.00
_cell.angle_gamma   90.00
#
_symmetry.space_group_name_H-M   'P 1'
#
loop_
_entity.id
_entity.type
_entity.pdbx_description
1 polymer ?
#
loop_
_entity_poly.entity_id
_entity_poly.type
_entity_poly.pdbx_seq_one_letter_code
_entity_poly.pdbx_strand_id
1 'polypeptide(L)'
;LVRRPKVLLMDEPLSNLDAELRHQMRKEIRRLHDELGTTTIYVTHDQIEAMTLADRVAILDKGVLQQHSPPLEAYNNPANDFVKSFLCQHIDDLVQTANSLFN
;
A
#
# COMPACT_ATOMS: atom_id res chain seq x y z
N LEU A 1 -12.35 23.48 19.58
CA LEU A 1 -12.14 22.05 19.85
C LEU A 1 -11.98 21.29 18.55
N VAL A 2 -10.75 20.92 18.24
CA VAL A 2 -10.46 20.06 17.10
C VAL A 2 -10.72 18.63 17.54
N ARG A 3 -11.76 18.01 17.01
CA ARG A 3 -12.02 16.59 17.25
C ARG A 3 -11.12 15.78 16.33
N ARG A 4 -10.47 14.77 16.89
CA ARG A 4 -9.76 13.78 16.08
C ARG A 4 -10.78 13.00 15.24
N PRO A 5 -10.61 12.90 13.93
CA PRO A 5 -11.51 12.06 13.14
C PRO A 5 -11.39 10.60 13.56
N LYS A 6 -12.51 9.88 13.55
CA LYS A 6 -12.51 8.45 13.84
C LYS A 6 -11.92 7.65 12.68
N VAL A 7 -12.10 8.14 11.47
CA VAL A 7 -11.60 7.54 10.24
C VAL A 7 -11.06 8.65 9.34
N LEU A 8 -9.86 8.44 8.82
CA LEU A 8 -9.24 9.33 7.84
C LEU A 8 -9.22 8.64 6.48
N LEU A 9 -9.76 9.30 5.46
CA LEU A 9 -9.74 8.79 4.09
C LEU A 9 -8.73 9.57 3.26
N MET A 10 -7.78 8.85 2.66
CA MET A 10 -6.82 9.41 1.71
C MET A 10 -7.02 8.74 0.36
N ASP A 11 -7.39 9.51 -0.66
CA ASP A 11 -7.66 9.00 -1.99
C ASP A 11 -6.54 9.43 -2.94
N GLU A 12 -5.65 8.49 -3.25
CA GLU A 12 -4.50 8.66 -4.13
C GLU A 12 -3.67 9.92 -3.83
N PRO A 13 -3.27 10.14 -2.56
CA PRO A 13 -2.68 11.42 -2.16
C PRO A 13 -1.30 11.68 -2.78
N LEU A 14 -0.61 10.65 -3.27
CA LEU A 14 0.77 10.75 -3.76
C LEU A 14 0.89 10.56 -5.27
N SER A 15 -0.23 10.46 -5.99
CA SER A 15 -0.23 10.10 -7.41
C SER A 15 0.46 11.12 -8.31
N ASN A 16 0.51 12.40 -7.91
CA ASN A 16 1.09 13.49 -8.72
C ASN A 16 2.51 13.86 -8.30
N LEU A 17 3.12 13.11 -7.39
CA LEU A 17 4.46 13.40 -6.88
C LEU A 17 5.52 12.59 -7.62
N ASP A 18 6.75 13.13 -7.68
CA ASP A 18 7.87 12.36 -8.19
C ASP A 18 8.27 11.23 -7.25
N ALA A 19 9.14 10.32 -7.72
CA ALA A 19 9.47 9.10 -7.00
C ALA A 19 10.12 9.37 -5.64
N GLU A 20 11.03 10.33 -5.57
CA GLU A 20 11.74 10.64 -4.34
C GLU A 20 10.83 11.27 -3.29
N LEU A 21 10.05 12.27 -3.71
CA LEU A 21 9.09 12.94 -2.82
C LEU A 21 8.01 11.98 -2.36
N ARG A 22 7.55 11.12 -3.26
CA ARG A 22 6.57 10.08 -2.92
C ARG A 22 7.11 9.15 -1.82
N HIS A 23 8.37 8.73 -1.94
CA HIS A 23 9.03 7.88 -0.95
C HIS A 23 9.10 8.56 0.42
N GLN A 24 9.48 9.85 0.46
CA GLN A 24 9.53 10.62 1.70
C GLN A 24 8.15 10.78 2.33
N MET A 25 7.15 11.06 1.50
CA MET A 25 5.77 11.25 1.99
C MET A 25 5.15 9.96 2.50
N ARG A 26 5.52 8.81 1.94
CA ARG A 26 5.08 7.50 2.47
C ARG A 26 5.54 7.33 3.92
N LYS A 27 6.77 7.67 4.22
CA LYS A 27 7.30 7.61 5.58
C LYS A 27 6.54 8.54 6.52
N GLU A 28 6.24 9.77 6.07
CA GLU A 28 5.49 10.74 6.86
C GLU A 28 4.07 10.27 7.15
N ILE A 29 3.39 9.72 6.15
CA ILE A 29 2.02 9.21 6.31
C ILE A 29 2.00 8.07 7.31
N ARG A 30 2.95 7.13 7.23
CA ARG A 30 3.04 6.01 8.18
C ARG A 30 3.31 6.53 9.59
N ARG A 31 4.24 7.48 9.74
CA ARG A 31 4.57 8.08 11.02
C ARG A 31 3.35 8.75 11.66
N LEU A 32 2.63 9.54 10.88
CA LEU A 32 1.42 10.22 11.35
C LEU A 32 0.35 9.22 11.78
N HIS A 33 0.15 8.17 11.01
CA HIS A 33 -0.82 7.13 11.35
C HIS A 33 -0.46 6.47 12.69
N ASP A 34 0.81 6.11 12.86
CA ASP A 34 1.27 5.47 14.10
C ASP A 34 1.14 6.41 15.30
N GLU A 35 1.42 7.70 15.10
CA GLU A 35 1.35 8.72 16.15
C GLU A 35 -0.09 9.04 16.57
N LEU A 36 -0.99 9.17 15.59
CA LEU A 36 -2.39 9.55 15.85
C LEU A 36 -3.26 8.38 16.29
N GLY A 37 -2.91 7.15 15.91
CA GLY A 37 -3.71 5.97 16.23
C GLY A 37 -5.09 5.95 15.57
N THR A 38 -5.30 6.76 14.55
CA THR A 38 -6.58 6.86 13.84
C THR A 38 -6.67 5.81 12.76
N THR A 39 -7.85 5.21 12.58
CA THR A 39 -8.09 4.32 11.43
C THR A 39 -7.98 5.11 10.14
N THR A 40 -7.11 4.66 9.24
CA THR A 40 -6.87 5.32 7.96
C THR A 40 -7.23 4.39 6.82
N ILE A 41 -8.03 4.88 5.88
CA ILE A 41 -8.31 4.20 4.62
C ILE A 41 -7.51 4.90 3.54
N TYR A 42 -6.59 4.17 2.92
CA TYR A 42 -5.67 4.70 1.91
C TYR A 42 -5.98 4.05 0.58
N VAL A 43 -6.47 4.83 -0.39
CA VAL A 43 -6.80 4.34 -1.72
C VAL A 43 -5.65 4.65 -2.67
N THR A 44 -5.16 3.63 -3.36
CA THR A 44 -4.05 3.80 -4.31
C THR A 44 -4.09 2.74 -5.39
N HIS A 45 -3.57 3.08 -6.58
CA HIS A 45 -3.28 2.13 -7.65
C HIS A 45 -1.84 1.62 -7.58
N ASP A 46 -1.03 2.15 -6.69
CA ASP A 46 0.36 1.76 -6.52
C ASP A 46 0.45 0.59 -5.54
N GLN A 47 0.84 -0.58 -6.05
CA GLN A 47 0.95 -1.80 -5.25
C GLN A 47 1.98 -1.68 -4.14
N ILE A 48 3.07 -0.96 -4.40
CA ILE A 48 4.13 -0.78 -3.40
C ILE A 48 3.61 0.07 -2.24
N GLU A 49 2.85 1.13 -2.51
CA GLU A 49 2.22 1.93 -1.46
C GLU A 49 1.28 1.08 -0.61
N ALA A 50 0.41 0.31 -1.26
CA ALA A 50 -0.52 -0.55 -0.54
C ALA A 50 0.21 -1.56 0.35
N MET A 51 1.25 -2.19 -0.17
CA MET A 51 1.97 -3.24 0.55
C MET A 51 2.87 -2.71 1.66
N THR A 52 3.34 -1.47 1.55
CA THR A 52 4.28 -0.89 2.53
C THR A 52 3.60 -0.04 3.60
N LEU A 53 2.49 0.59 3.29
CA LEU A 53 1.80 1.49 4.22
C LEU A 53 0.71 0.82 5.03
N ALA A 54 0.08 -0.22 4.50
CA ALA A 54 -1.13 -0.77 5.08
C ALA A 54 -0.86 -1.84 6.13
N ASP A 55 -1.69 -1.87 7.16
CA ASP A 55 -1.77 -3.01 8.08
C ASP A 55 -2.60 -4.14 7.45
N ARG A 56 -3.60 -3.78 6.63
CA ARG A 56 -4.40 -4.71 5.85
C ARG A 56 -4.69 -4.11 4.49
N VAL A 57 -4.73 -4.94 3.46
CA VAL A 57 -5.04 -4.52 2.09
C VAL A 57 -6.36 -5.12 1.63
N ALA A 58 -7.10 -4.36 0.85
CA ALA A 58 -8.28 -4.82 0.13
C ALA A 58 -8.00 -4.65 -1.36
N ILE A 59 -7.93 -5.76 -2.08
CA ILE A 59 -7.61 -5.77 -3.51
C ILE A 59 -8.90 -5.95 -4.30
N LEU A 60 -9.16 -5.01 -5.20
CA LEU A 60 -10.39 -4.93 -5.97
C LEU A 60 -10.09 -5.09 -7.46
N ASP A 61 -10.95 -5.83 -8.16
CA ASP A 61 -10.93 -5.91 -9.62
C ASP A 61 -12.34 -5.58 -10.12
N LYS A 62 -12.45 -4.52 -10.91
CA LYS A 62 -13.72 -4.04 -11.47
C LYS A 62 -14.82 -3.89 -10.39
N GLY A 63 -14.42 -3.34 -9.24
CA GLY A 63 -15.32 -3.11 -8.13
C GLY A 63 -15.66 -4.33 -7.28
N VAL A 64 -15.09 -5.49 -7.59
CA VAL A 64 -15.31 -6.72 -6.84
C VAL A 64 -14.11 -7.03 -5.97
N LEU A 65 -14.35 -7.26 -4.68
CA LEU A 65 -13.29 -7.59 -3.73
C LEU A 65 -12.69 -8.96 -4.06
N GLN A 66 -11.39 -8.98 -4.29
CA GLN A 66 -10.65 -10.21 -4.60
C GLN A 66 -9.97 -10.79 -3.38
N GLN A 67 -9.44 -9.93 -2.52
CA GLN A 67 -8.78 -10.37 -1.28
C GLN A 67 -8.75 -9.23 -0.27
N HIS A 68 -8.89 -9.58 1.01
CA HIS A 68 -8.73 -8.67 2.14
C HIS A 68 -7.90 -9.38 3.22
N SER A 69 -6.68 -8.94 3.43
CA SER A 69 -5.74 -9.59 4.34
C SER A 69 -4.58 -8.66 4.69
N PRO A 70 -3.72 -9.04 5.66
CA PRO A 70 -2.43 -8.37 5.80
C PRO A 70 -1.62 -8.46 4.50
N PRO A 71 -0.75 -7.46 4.21
CA PRO A 71 0.01 -7.45 2.96
C PRO A 71 0.84 -8.71 2.72
N LEU A 72 1.53 -9.20 3.74
CA LEU A 72 2.36 -10.39 3.60
C LEU A 72 1.56 -11.63 3.25
N GLU A 73 0.37 -11.77 3.82
CA GLU A 73 -0.53 -12.88 3.49
C GLU A 73 -1.01 -12.80 2.03
N ALA A 74 -1.33 -11.59 1.56
CA ALA A 74 -1.72 -11.40 0.16
C ALA A 74 -0.60 -11.80 -0.80
N TYR A 75 0.65 -11.51 -0.45
CA TYR A 75 1.80 -11.87 -1.25
C TYR A 75 2.10 -13.38 -1.21
N ASN A 76 2.10 -13.97 -0.02
CA ASN A 76 2.47 -15.38 0.17
C ASN A 76 1.34 -16.36 -0.20
N ASN A 77 0.08 -15.96 0.05
CA ASN A 77 -1.08 -16.81 -0.15
C ASN A 77 -2.17 -16.04 -0.91
N PRO A 78 -1.91 -15.68 -2.19
CA PRO A 78 -2.91 -14.96 -2.97
C PRO A 78 -4.18 -15.80 -3.15
N ALA A 79 -5.33 -15.14 -3.04
CA ALA A 79 -6.63 -15.81 -3.09
C ALA A 79 -6.95 -16.37 -4.48
N ASN A 80 -6.39 -15.77 -5.53
CA ASN A 80 -6.60 -16.20 -6.91
C ASN A 80 -5.46 -15.73 -7.81
N ASP A 81 -5.55 -16.09 -9.10
CA ASP A 81 -4.51 -15.75 -10.07
C ASP A 81 -4.42 -14.24 -10.33
N PHE A 82 -5.55 -13.53 -10.24
CA PHE A 82 -5.56 -12.07 -10.38
C PHE A 82 -4.70 -11.41 -9.30
N VAL A 83 -4.91 -11.78 -8.03
CA VAL A 83 -4.15 -11.23 -6.91
C VAL A 83 -2.68 -11.55 -7.04
N LYS A 84 -2.35 -12.79 -7.40
CA LYS A 84 -0.97 -13.24 -7.61
C LYS A 84 -0.29 -12.41 -8.69
N SER A 85 -0.92 -12.27 -9.84
CA SER A 85 -0.39 -11.51 -10.97
C SER A 85 -0.24 -10.03 -10.63
N PHE A 86 -1.24 -9.46 -9.96
CA PHE A 86 -1.26 -8.06 -9.58
C PHE A 86 -0.13 -7.69 -8.63
N LEU A 87 0.14 -8.54 -7.63
CA LEU A 87 1.16 -8.27 -6.62
C LEU A 87 2.56 -8.69 -7.07
N CYS A 88 2.71 -9.89 -7.63
CA CYS A 88 4.02 -10.44 -7.93
C CYS A 88 4.77 -9.66 -9.00
N GLN A 89 4.05 -9.12 -9.98
CA GLN A 89 4.68 -8.41 -11.10
C GLN A 89 5.52 -7.22 -10.63
N HIS A 90 5.01 -6.41 -9.70
CA HIS A 90 5.70 -5.22 -9.22
C HIS A 90 6.68 -5.51 -8.10
N ILE A 91 6.35 -6.44 -7.21
CA ILE A 91 7.19 -6.78 -6.07
C ILE A 91 8.43 -7.53 -6.53
N ASP A 92 8.27 -8.44 -7.50
CA ASP A 92 9.41 -9.17 -8.06
C ASP A 92 10.39 -8.22 -8.77
N ASP A 93 9.89 -7.23 -9.49
CA ASP A 93 10.72 -6.20 -10.12
C ASP A 93 11.51 -5.41 -9.06
N LEU A 94 10.87 -5.06 -7.95
CA LEU A 94 11.51 -4.36 -6.85
C LEU A 94 12.62 -5.20 -6.21
N VAL A 95 12.37 -6.48 -5.98
CA VAL A 95 13.35 -7.42 -5.42
C VAL A 95 14.53 -7.58 -6.37
N GLN A 96 14.30 -7.72 -7.67
CA GLN A 96 15.37 -7.82 -8.65
C GLN A 96 16.21 -6.56 -8.70
N THR A 97 15.59 -5.39 -8.63
CA THR A 97 16.29 -4.10 -8.59
C THR A 97 17.17 -4.02 -7.35
N ALA A 98 16.65 -4.38 -6.19
CA ALA A 98 17.40 -4.39 -4.94
C ALA A 98 18.59 -5.35 -5.02
N ASN A 99 18.40 -6.55 -5.56
CA ASN A 99 19.46 -7.53 -5.73
C ASN A 99 20.55 -7.02 -6.68
N SER A 100 20.18 -6.32 -7.74
CA SER A 100 21.13 -5.71 -8.67
C SER A 100 21.99 -4.64 -8.01
N LEU A 101 21.41 -3.88 -7.07
CA LEU A 101 22.13 -2.84 -6.34
C LEU A 101 23.11 -3.41 -5.31
N PHE A 102 22.83 -4.57 -4.75
CA PHE A 102 23.64 -5.18 -3.69
C PHE A 102 24.55 -6.29 -4.16
N ASN A 103 24.47 -6.68 -5.40
CA ASN A 103 25.37 -7.61 -6.04
C ASN A 103 26.39 -6.87 -6.89
#